data_5e042d3176794ff02ca6adeebe4f8ea0
#
_entry.id   5e042d3176794ff02ca6adeebe4f8ea0
#
_cell.length_a   1.000
_cell.length_b   1.000
_cell.length_c   1.000
_cell.angle_alpha   90.00
_cell.angle_beta   90.00
_cell.angle_gamma   90.00
#
_symmetry.space_group_name_H-M   'P 1'
#
loop_
_entity.id
_entity.type
_entity.pdbx_description
1 polymer ?
#
loop_
_entity_poly.entity_id
_entity_poly.type
_entity_poly.pdbx_seq_one_letter_code
_entity_poly.pdbx_strand_id
1 'polypeptide(L)'
;PIPLLSAMEGAGKLVDDEELAEAMKERGLGTPATRADTIDGLINQKYLERGQRELIPTAKAEQLIQFLGAVKADALTQPAMTGEWEFKLRQMEQNKFARAQFMDEVIEQTKGIVERVKGYEEDDSIARVTDIPSPTDGKPLRETLRGYKSQDGGFMIYKVIGGRKMEEAEVRELYLDGLFGSGL
;
A
#
# COMPACT_ATOMS: atom_id res chain seq x y z
N PRO A 1 15.47 -10.32 -8.90
CA PRO A 1 15.64 -8.86 -9.06
C PRO A 1 15.53 -8.39 -10.51
N ILE A 2 16.02 -9.15 -11.51
CA ILE A 2 15.96 -8.74 -12.93
C ILE A 2 14.53 -8.40 -13.42
N PRO A 3 13.49 -9.22 -13.15
CA PRO A 3 12.13 -8.88 -13.56
C PRO A 3 11.61 -7.55 -12.97
N LEU A 4 11.94 -7.24 -11.72
CA LEU A 4 11.53 -5.98 -11.07
C LEU A 4 12.24 -4.77 -11.70
N LEU A 5 13.54 -4.85 -11.96
CA LEU A 5 14.28 -3.79 -12.64
C LEU A 5 13.72 -3.54 -14.05
N SER A 6 13.44 -4.62 -14.81
CA SER A 6 12.83 -4.49 -16.13
C SER A 6 11.41 -3.92 -16.08
N ALA A 7 10.63 -4.25 -15.04
CA ALA A 7 9.31 -3.65 -14.80
C ALA A 7 9.41 -2.15 -14.47
N MET A 8 10.38 -1.75 -13.66
CA MET A 8 10.64 -0.33 -13.36
C MET A 8 11.06 0.43 -14.63
N GLU A 9 11.91 -0.15 -15.47
CA GLU A 9 12.30 0.43 -16.76
C GLU A 9 11.12 0.56 -17.70
N GLY A 10 10.31 -0.48 -17.80
CA GLY A 10 9.14 -0.55 -18.66
C GLY A 10 7.87 0.03 -18.09
N ALA A 11 7.92 0.75 -16.97
CA ALA A 11 6.73 1.20 -16.25
C ALA A 11 5.80 2.12 -17.06
N GLY A 12 6.32 2.82 -18.08
CA GLY A 12 5.48 3.58 -19.02
C GLY A 12 4.44 2.72 -19.75
N LYS A 13 4.67 1.40 -19.88
CA LYS A 13 3.69 0.48 -20.49
C LYS A 13 2.46 0.22 -19.61
N LEU A 14 2.52 0.61 -18.34
CA LEU A 14 1.43 0.50 -17.37
C LEU A 14 0.59 1.78 -17.29
N VAL A 15 0.87 2.77 -18.13
CA VAL A 15 0.18 4.05 -18.16
C VAL A 15 -0.68 4.10 -19.42
N ASP A 16 -1.99 4.28 -19.25
CA ASP A 16 -2.97 4.27 -20.37
C ASP A 16 -2.89 5.54 -21.23
N ASP A 17 -2.49 6.65 -20.65
CA ASP A 17 -2.33 7.93 -21.36
C ASP A 17 -1.05 7.93 -22.17
N GLU A 18 -1.18 8.12 -23.50
CA GLU A 18 -0.06 8.05 -24.45
C GLU A 18 1.01 9.13 -24.21
N GLU A 19 0.62 10.35 -23.81
CA GLU A 19 1.57 11.45 -23.56
C GLU A 19 2.38 11.17 -22.28
N LEU A 20 1.72 10.67 -21.23
CA LEU A 20 2.36 10.29 -19.97
C LEU A 20 3.24 9.04 -20.16
N ALA A 21 2.77 8.06 -20.92
CA ALA A 21 3.54 6.87 -21.26
C ALA A 21 4.83 7.24 -22.01
N GLU A 22 4.74 8.14 -22.98
CA GLU A 22 5.91 8.64 -23.73
C GLU A 22 6.85 9.45 -22.82
N ALA A 23 6.31 10.23 -21.86
CA ALA A 23 7.14 10.93 -20.88
C ALA A 23 7.98 9.97 -20.01
N MET A 24 7.46 8.79 -19.74
CA MET A 24 8.15 7.75 -18.95
C MET A 24 9.03 6.82 -19.79
N LYS A 25 8.91 6.80 -21.10
CA LYS A 25 9.52 5.80 -21.99
C LYS A 25 11.05 5.72 -21.84
N GLU A 26 11.69 6.86 -21.67
CA GLU A 26 13.15 6.93 -21.55
C GLU A 26 13.69 6.64 -20.14
N ARG A 27 12.88 6.87 -19.11
CA ARG A 27 13.33 6.85 -17.70
C ARG A 27 12.69 5.75 -16.87
N GLY A 28 11.42 5.43 -17.11
CA GLY A 28 10.64 4.50 -16.28
C GLY A 28 10.44 5.02 -14.86
N LEU A 29 10.33 4.12 -13.89
CA LEU A 29 10.36 4.45 -12.46
C LEU A 29 11.79 4.47 -11.95
N GLY A 30 12.21 5.61 -11.41
CA GLY A 30 13.59 5.86 -11.01
C GLY A 30 14.57 5.92 -12.17
N THR A 31 15.80 6.29 -11.89
CA THR A 31 16.89 6.28 -12.86
C THR A 31 17.68 4.97 -12.77
N PRO A 32 18.46 4.58 -13.80
CA PRO A 32 19.36 3.42 -13.69
C PRO A 32 20.25 3.45 -12.44
N ALA A 33 20.71 4.64 -12.04
CA ALA A 33 21.59 4.83 -10.89
C ALA A 33 20.85 4.64 -9.54
N THR A 34 19.53 4.91 -9.47
CA THR A 34 18.79 4.94 -8.19
C THR A 34 17.92 3.70 -7.96
N ARG A 35 17.65 2.90 -9.00
CA ARG A 35 16.74 1.73 -8.87
C ARG A 35 17.26 0.70 -7.88
N ALA A 36 18.54 0.38 -7.92
CA ALA A 36 19.14 -0.59 -7.01
C ALA A 36 19.03 -0.11 -5.56
N ASP A 37 19.41 1.14 -5.28
CA ASP A 37 19.31 1.73 -3.95
C ASP A 37 17.87 1.80 -3.44
N THR A 38 16.89 2.05 -4.32
CA THR A 38 15.48 2.03 -3.97
C THR A 38 15.04 0.62 -3.53
N ILE A 39 15.40 -0.41 -4.29
CA ILE A 39 15.07 -1.81 -3.95
C ILE A 39 15.74 -2.20 -2.63
N ASP A 40 17.00 -1.90 -2.45
CA ASP A 40 17.72 -2.20 -1.21
C ASP A 40 17.13 -1.41 -0.02
N GLY A 41 16.70 -0.17 -0.24
CA GLY A 41 15.95 0.62 0.74
C GLY A 41 14.66 -0.05 1.18
N LEU A 42 13.88 -0.59 0.24
CA LEU A 42 12.64 -1.33 0.55
C LEU A 42 12.91 -2.61 1.35
N ILE A 43 14.01 -3.32 1.04
CA ILE A 43 14.42 -4.51 1.80
C ILE A 43 14.87 -4.11 3.22
N ASN A 44 15.68 -3.08 3.36
CA ASN A 44 16.17 -2.60 4.66
C ASN A 44 15.01 -2.12 5.55
N GLN A 45 13.98 -1.51 4.97
CA GLN A 45 12.78 -1.06 5.67
C GLN A 45 11.74 -2.17 5.87
N LYS A 46 12.04 -3.41 5.46
CA LYS A 46 11.15 -4.56 5.60
C LYS A 46 9.82 -4.43 4.83
N TYR A 47 9.85 -3.80 3.68
CA TYR A 47 8.75 -3.87 2.72
C TYR A 47 8.92 -5.03 1.74
N LEU A 48 10.17 -5.41 1.45
CA LEU A 48 10.50 -6.57 0.64
C LEU A 48 11.41 -7.51 1.40
N GLU A 49 11.29 -8.80 1.13
CA GLU A 49 12.18 -9.86 1.60
C GLU A 49 12.81 -10.59 0.43
N ARG A 50 14.05 -11.09 0.64
CA ARG A 50 14.74 -11.92 -0.37
C ARG A 50 14.29 -13.37 -0.19
N GLY A 51 13.55 -13.90 -1.16
CA GLY A 51 13.37 -15.32 -1.34
C GLY A 51 14.59 -15.96 -2.02
N GLN A 52 14.48 -17.25 -2.37
CA GLN A 52 15.59 -17.97 -3.02
C GLN A 52 15.95 -17.37 -4.39
N ARG A 53 14.99 -16.96 -5.20
CA ARG A 53 15.17 -16.42 -6.56
C ARG A 53 14.31 -15.20 -6.85
N GLU A 54 13.56 -14.71 -5.89
CA GLU A 54 12.57 -13.64 -6.04
C GLU A 54 12.61 -12.66 -4.86
N LEU A 55 11.98 -11.53 -5.04
CA LEU A 55 11.66 -10.57 -3.99
C LEU A 55 10.19 -10.76 -3.63
N ILE A 56 9.91 -10.89 -2.35
CA ILE A 56 8.58 -11.17 -1.81
C ILE A 56 8.11 -9.94 -1.05
N PRO A 57 6.93 -9.38 -1.34
CA PRO A 57 6.32 -8.34 -0.53
C PRO A 57 6.04 -8.87 0.89
N THR A 58 6.34 -8.08 1.89
CA THR A 58 6.00 -8.41 3.27
C THR A 58 4.55 -8.03 3.59
N ALA A 59 4.00 -8.59 4.66
CA ALA A 59 2.68 -8.19 5.17
C ALA A 59 2.59 -6.68 5.44
N LYS A 60 3.68 -6.06 5.86
CA LYS A 60 3.78 -4.59 6.02
C LYS A 60 3.57 -3.86 4.70
N ALA A 61 4.15 -4.35 3.61
CA ALA A 61 3.97 -3.75 2.28
C ALA A 61 2.52 -3.90 1.79
N GLU A 62 1.96 -5.11 1.93
CA GLU A 62 0.57 -5.38 1.54
C GLU A 62 -0.41 -4.46 2.27
N GLN A 63 -0.26 -4.33 3.60
CA GLN A 63 -1.10 -3.42 4.40
C GLN A 63 -0.96 -1.96 3.98
N LEU A 64 0.26 -1.50 3.68
CA LEU A 64 0.47 -0.13 3.21
C LEU A 64 -0.26 0.13 1.90
N ILE A 65 -0.13 -0.76 0.92
CA ILE A 65 -0.79 -0.60 -0.38
C ILE A 65 -2.32 -0.65 -0.25
N GLN A 66 -2.85 -1.57 0.56
CA GLN A 66 -4.29 -1.64 0.85
C GLN A 66 -4.79 -0.35 1.51
N PHE A 67 -4.05 0.18 2.48
CA PHE A 67 -4.39 1.43 3.15
C PHE A 67 -4.37 2.62 2.19
N LEU A 68 -3.34 2.74 1.35
CA LEU A 68 -3.25 3.82 0.36
C LEU A 68 -4.42 3.76 -0.65
N GLY A 69 -4.84 2.57 -1.04
CA GLY A 69 -6.05 2.37 -1.86
C GLY A 69 -7.32 2.79 -1.11
N ALA A 70 -7.47 2.42 0.16
CA ALA A 70 -8.62 2.77 0.97
C ALA A 70 -8.78 4.29 1.17
N VAL A 71 -7.67 5.02 1.33
CA VAL A 71 -7.68 6.50 1.42
C VAL A 71 -7.64 7.18 0.05
N LYS A 72 -7.76 6.43 -1.04
CA LYS A 72 -7.73 6.95 -2.43
C LYS A 72 -6.47 7.80 -2.70
N ALA A 73 -5.32 7.32 -2.23
CA ALA A 73 -4.03 7.94 -2.49
C ALA A 73 -3.36 7.33 -3.73
N ASP A 74 -4.12 7.17 -4.83
CA ASP A 74 -3.69 6.51 -6.08
C ASP A 74 -2.41 7.11 -6.65
N ALA A 75 -2.22 8.41 -6.45
CA ALA A 75 -0.99 9.12 -6.79
C ALA A 75 0.29 8.47 -6.25
N LEU A 76 0.21 7.79 -5.10
CA LEU A 76 1.35 7.13 -4.46
C LEU A 76 1.50 5.66 -4.86
N THR A 77 0.54 5.10 -5.60
CA THR A 77 0.51 3.67 -5.92
C THR A 77 0.55 3.37 -7.41
N GLN A 78 0.37 4.40 -8.26
CA GLN A 78 0.30 4.22 -9.71
C GLN A 78 1.45 4.91 -10.43
N PRO A 79 2.02 4.28 -11.48
CA PRO A 79 3.09 4.87 -12.30
C PRO A 79 2.69 6.16 -13.00
N ALA A 80 1.39 6.35 -13.30
CA ALA A 80 0.86 7.51 -14.02
C ALA A 80 1.25 8.84 -13.38
N MET A 81 1.32 8.91 -12.04
CA MET A 81 1.78 10.10 -11.34
C MET A 81 3.22 10.48 -11.68
N THR A 82 4.12 9.50 -11.76
CA THR A 82 5.49 9.76 -12.20
C THR A 82 5.52 10.27 -13.63
N GLY A 83 4.69 9.69 -14.51
CA GLY A 83 4.54 10.16 -15.90
C GLY A 83 4.06 11.61 -15.98
N GLU A 84 3.06 11.98 -15.19
CA GLU A 84 2.55 13.35 -15.11
C GLU A 84 3.63 14.34 -14.65
N TRP A 85 4.39 14.00 -13.63
CA TRP A 85 5.47 14.86 -13.15
C TRP A 85 6.61 14.99 -14.16
N GLU A 86 7.04 13.90 -14.80
CA GLU A 86 8.05 13.94 -15.86
C GLU A 86 7.58 14.78 -17.05
N PHE A 87 6.32 14.68 -17.44
CA PHE A 87 5.71 15.49 -18.47
C PHE A 87 5.74 16.99 -18.11
N LYS A 88 5.28 17.35 -16.91
CA LYS A 88 5.31 18.75 -16.43
C LYS A 88 6.72 19.30 -16.31
N LEU A 89 7.68 18.50 -15.83
CA LEU A 89 9.10 18.89 -15.78
C LEU A 89 9.66 19.19 -17.18
N ARG A 90 9.34 18.38 -18.18
CA ARG A 90 9.72 18.69 -19.59
C ARG A 90 9.08 19.98 -20.08
N GLN A 91 7.82 20.23 -19.75
CA GLN A 91 7.18 21.51 -20.09
C GLN A 91 7.85 22.70 -19.42
N MET A 92 8.32 22.55 -18.17
CA MET A 92 9.09 23.57 -17.47
C MET A 92 10.43 23.84 -18.15
N GLU A 93 11.15 22.82 -18.59
CA GLU A 93 12.39 22.96 -19.37
C GLU A 93 12.17 23.75 -20.65
N GLN A 94 10.98 23.61 -21.26
CA GLN A 94 10.57 24.35 -22.47
C GLN A 94 9.93 25.72 -22.18
N ASN A 95 9.92 26.17 -20.92
CA ASN A 95 9.24 27.39 -20.46
C ASN A 95 7.73 27.44 -20.77
N LYS A 96 7.07 26.28 -20.91
CA LYS A 96 5.63 26.14 -21.16
C LYS A 96 4.80 25.98 -19.87
N PHE A 97 5.46 25.69 -18.76
CA PHE A 97 4.84 25.48 -17.46
C PHE A 97 5.66 26.14 -16.36
N ALA A 98 5.02 26.87 -15.44
CA ALA A 98 5.72 27.62 -14.42
C ALA A 98 6.08 26.73 -13.22
N ARG A 99 7.28 26.87 -12.67
CA ARG A 99 7.72 26.15 -11.46
C ARG A 99 6.80 26.43 -10.27
N ALA A 100 6.33 27.67 -10.12
CA ALA A 100 5.42 28.03 -9.02
C ALA A 100 4.13 27.22 -9.10
N GLN A 101 3.51 27.13 -10.28
CA GLN A 101 2.32 26.34 -10.50
C GLN A 101 2.54 24.85 -10.20
N PHE A 102 3.66 24.28 -10.63
CA PHE A 102 4.02 22.89 -10.30
C PHE A 102 4.09 22.67 -8.80
N MET A 103 4.75 23.57 -8.08
CA MET A 103 4.87 23.46 -6.61
C MET A 103 3.52 23.59 -5.91
N ASP A 104 2.65 24.50 -6.37
CA ASP A 104 1.32 24.67 -5.81
C ASP A 104 0.48 23.38 -5.99
N GLU A 105 0.53 22.75 -7.16
CA GLU A 105 -0.15 21.48 -7.43
C GLU A 105 0.37 20.34 -6.52
N VAL A 106 1.68 20.22 -6.33
CA VAL A 106 2.29 19.22 -5.43
C VAL A 106 1.85 19.46 -3.98
N ILE A 107 1.84 20.72 -3.53
CA ILE A 107 1.40 21.10 -2.19
C ILE A 107 -0.08 20.76 -1.97
N GLU A 108 -0.95 21.13 -2.89
CA GLU A 108 -2.38 20.84 -2.77
C GLU A 108 -2.67 19.33 -2.80
N GLN A 109 -1.99 18.58 -3.67
CA GLN A 109 -2.10 17.12 -3.70
C GLN A 109 -1.65 16.51 -2.37
N THR A 110 -0.51 16.97 -1.83
CA THR A 110 0.02 16.47 -0.54
C THR A 110 -0.96 16.77 0.60
N LYS A 111 -1.50 17.99 0.67
CA LYS A 111 -2.52 18.37 1.66
C LYS A 111 -3.75 17.48 1.54
N GLY A 112 -4.24 17.26 0.32
CA GLY A 112 -5.40 16.41 0.07
C GLY A 112 -5.19 14.96 0.53
N ILE A 113 -4.00 14.39 0.32
CA ILE A 113 -3.65 13.05 0.83
C ILE A 113 -3.64 13.06 2.36
N VAL A 114 -2.96 14.04 2.98
CA VAL A 114 -2.87 14.16 4.45
C VAL A 114 -4.26 14.27 5.09
N GLU A 115 -5.15 15.09 4.53
CA GLU A 115 -6.51 15.23 5.05
C GLU A 115 -7.31 13.93 4.93
N ARG A 116 -7.20 13.20 3.81
CA ARG A 116 -7.85 11.89 3.66
C ARG A 116 -7.30 10.86 4.65
N VAL A 117 -5.99 10.85 4.88
CA VAL A 117 -5.37 9.95 5.87
C VAL A 117 -5.83 10.27 7.29
N LYS A 118 -5.90 11.56 7.65
CA LYS A 118 -6.36 11.99 8.98
C LYS A 118 -7.84 11.72 9.21
N GLY A 119 -8.66 11.90 8.17
CA GLY A 119 -10.10 11.65 8.23
C GLY A 119 -10.52 10.22 7.94
N TYR A 120 -9.56 9.30 7.72
CA TYR A 120 -9.88 7.92 7.42
C TYR A 120 -10.39 7.20 8.65
N GLU A 121 -11.65 6.79 8.60
CA GLU A 121 -12.28 5.86 9.53
C GLU A 121 -12.65 4.60 8.74
N GLU A 122 -12.26 3.45 9.27
CA GLU A 122 -12.59 2.16 8.65
C GLU A 122 -14.09 1.88 8.86
N ASP A 123 -14.82 1.71 7.76
CA ASP A 123 -16.23 1.37 7.82
C ASP A 123 -16.40 -0.13 8.13
N ASP A 124 -16.51 -0.44 9.41
CA ASP A 124 -16.73 -1.80 9.88
C ASP A 124 -18.04 -2.42 9.35
N SER A 125 -18.98 -1.61 8.83
CA SER A 125 -20.29 -2.12 8.34
C SER A 125 -20.16 -2.91 7.05
N ILE A 126 -19.16 -2.57 6.21
CA ILE A 126 -18.87 -3.27 4.94
C ILE A 126 -17.80 -4.34 5.08
N ALA A 127 -17.21 -4.47 6.28
CA ALA A 127 -16.19 -5.47 6.55
C ALA A 127 -16.75 -6.90 6.37
N ARG A 128 -15.96 -7.77 5.76
CA ARG A 128 -16.34 -9.18 5.59
C ARG A 128 -16.58 -9.85 6.95
N VAL A 129 -17.71 -10.49 7.09
CA VAL A 129 -18.03 -11.29 8.27
C VAL A 129 -17.37 -12.66 8.13
N THR A 130 -16.60 -13.07 9.12
CA THR A 130 -15.98 -14.39 9.19
C THR A 130 -16.95 -15.39 9.85
N ASP A 131 -16.56 -16.65 9.93
CA ASP A 131 -17.25 -17.68 10.72
C ASP A 131 -16.58 -17.92 12.09
N ILE A 132 -15.59 -17.11 12.46
CA ILE A 132 -14.87 -17.20 13.73
C ILE A 132 -15.66 -16.40 14.77
N PRO A 133 -16.15 -17.02 15.86
CA PRO A 133 -16.86 -16.31 16.89
C PRO A 133 -15.91 -15.44 17.73
N SER A 134 -16.40 -14.29 18.15
CA SER A 134 -15.68 -13.41 19.06
C SER A 134 -15.64 -13.98 20.49
N PRO A 135 -14.52 -13.89 21.18
CA PRO A 135 -14.43 -14.31 22.59
C PRO A 135 -15.20 -13.39 23.54
N THR A 136 -15.59 -12.18 23.12
CA THR A 136 -16.27 -11.20 23.97
C THR A 136 -17.79 -11.24 23.85
N ASP A 137 -18.34 -11.35 22.63
CA ASP A 137 -19.77 -11.29 22.38
C ASP A 137 -20.35 -12.53 21.68
N GLY A 138 -19.50 -13.50 21.34
CA GLY A 138 -19.88 -14.74 20.63
C GLY A 138 -20.34 -14.54 19.19
N LYS A 139 -20.39 -13.31 18.69
CA LYS A 139 -20.77 -13.01 17.32
C LYS A 139 -19.59 -13.21 16.37
N PRO A 140 -19.85 -13.47 15.08
CA PRO A 140 -18.78 -13.58 14.10
C PRO A 140 -17.90 -12.35 14.06
N LEU A 141 -16.58 -12.54 14.05
CA LEU A 141 -15.60 -11.47 13.87
C LEU A 141 -15.76 -10.84 12.47
N ARG A 142 -15.47 -9.55 12.39
CA ARG A 142 -15.39 -8.81 11.14
C ARG A 142 -13.95 -8.67 10.71
N GLU A 143 -13.68 -8.99 9.46
CA GLU A 143 -12.37 -8.79 8.86
C GLU A 143 -12.22 -7.34 8.43
N THR A 144 -11.30 -6.63 9.06
CA THR A 144 -10.94 -5.24 8.78
C THR A 144 -9.60 -5.17 8.05
N LEU A 145 -9.19 -3.98 7.64
CA LEU A 145 -7.87 -3.75 7.06
C LEU A 145 -6.75 -4.19 8.01
N ARG A 146 -6.91 -3.93 9.31
CA ARG A 146 -5.87 -4.17 10.34
C ARG A 146 -5.92 -5.55 10.97
N GLY A 147 -7.09 -6.18 10.98
CA GLY A 147 -7.27 -7.43 11.72
C GLY A 147 -8.70 -7.95 11.72
N TYR A 148 -8.98 -8.80 12.67
CA TYR A 148 -10.28 -9.38 12.93
C TYR A 148 -10.82 -8.77 14.23
N LYS A 149 -11.98 -8.14 14.16
CA LYS A 149 -12.56 -7.30 15.23
C LYS A 149 -13.93 -7.82 15.64
N SER A 150 -14.20 -7.82 16.94
CA SER A 150 -15.55 -8.09 17.45
C SER A 150 -16.51 -6.95 17.13
N GLN A 151 -17.81 -7.27 17.06
CA GLN A 151 -18.84 -6.28 16.76
C GLN A 151 -19.06 -5.28 17.90
N ASP A 152 -18.79 -5.71 19.13
CA ASP A 152 -18.85 -4.86 20.34
C ASP A 152 -17.57 -4.00 20.54
N GLY A 153 -16.54 -4.23 19.71
CA GLY A 153 -15.25 -3.55 19.82
C GLY A 153 -14.37 -4.03 20.97
N GLY A 154 -14.81 -5.01 21.76
CA GLY A 154 -14.09 -5.52 22.93
C GLY A 154 -12.90 -6.41 22.61
N PHE A 155 -12.80 -6.90 21.35
CA PHE A 155 -11.72 -7.77 20.92
C PHE A 155 -11.21 -7.40 19.54
N MET A 156 -9.89 -7.51 19.36
CA MET A 156 -9.24 -7.39 18.06
C MET A 156 -7.96 -8.22 18.01
N ILE A 157 -7.79 -8.99 16.95
CA ILE A 157 -6.52 -9.62 16.59
C ILE A 157 -5.98 -9.04 15.31
N TYR A 158 -4.75 -8.56 15.33
CA TYR A 158 -4.14 -7.93 14.16
C TYR A 158 -3.71 -8.96 13.12
N LYS A 159 -3.88 -8.61 11.83
CA LYS A 159 -3.38 -9.42 10.70
C LYS A 159 -1.86 -9.52 10.65
N VAL A 160 -1.15 -8.59 11.29
CA VAL A 160 0.32 -8.62 11.36
C VAL A 160 0.75 -8.55 12.82
N ILE A 161 1.40 -9.62 13.28
CA ILE A 161 1.93 -9.73 14.63
C ILE A 161 3.42 -10.06 14.52
N GLY A 162 4.27 -9.24 15.10
CA GLY A 162 5.71 -9.44 15.07
C GLY A 162 6.32 -9.42 13.65
N GLY A 163 5.66 -8.72 12.70
CA GLY A 163 6.07 -8.67 11.29
C GLY A 163 5.60 -9.86 10.44
N ARG A 164 4.91 -10.84 11.04
CA ARG A 164 4.33 -12.01 10.37
C ARG A 164 2.84 -11.79 10.11
N LYS A 165 2.39 -12.15 8.92
CA LYS A 165 0.96 -12.17 8.58
C LYS A 165 0.27 -13.33 9.28
N MET A 166 -0.87 -13.04 9.88
CA MET A 166 -1.79 -14.02 10.45
C MET A 166 -2.87 -14.34 9.42
N GLU A 167 -2.89 -15.57 8.98
CA GLU A 167 -3.97 -16.04 8.09
C GLU A 167 -5.22 -16.38 8.90
N GLU A 168 -6.38 -16.30 8.28
CA GLU A 168 -7.67 -16.58 8.96
C GLU A 168 -7.71 -17.96 9.62
N ALA A 169 -7.11 -18.97 8.97
CA ALA A 169 -7.00 -20.31 9.53
C ALA A 169 -6.23 -20.33 10.87
N GLU A 170 -5.15 -19.57 10.97
CA GLU A 170 -4.36 -19.48 12.21
C GLU A 170 -5.15 -18.76 13.31
N VAL A 171 -5.90 -17.72 12.95
CA VAL A 171 -6.79 -17.03 13.92
C VAL A 171 -7.85 -17.99 14.45
N ARG A 172 -8.39 -18.85 13.58
CA ARG A 172 -9.38 -19.88 13.94
C ARG A 172 -8.77 -20.93 14.88
N GLU A 173 -7.56 -21.39 14.60
CA GLU A 173 -6.84 -22.35 15.47
C GLU A 173 -6.61 -21.75 16.85
N LEU A 174 -6.12 -20.51 16.94
CA LEU A 174 -5.93 -19.81 18.21
C LEU A 174 -7.23 -19.71 19.01
N TYR A 175 -8.37 -19.54 18.34
CA TYR A 175 -9.66 -19.55 19.00
C TYR A 175 -10.04 -20.96 19.51
N LEU A 176 -9.88 -21.99 18.67
CA LEU A 176 -10.21 -23.38 19.00
C LEU A 176 -9.30 -23.94 20.11
N ASP A 177 -8.05 -23.54 20.14
CA ASP A 177 -7.07 -23.95 21.17
C ASP A 177 -7.31 -23.23 22.53
N GLY A 178 -8.34 -22.37 22.62
CA GLY A 178 -8.71 -21.68 23.84
C GLY A 178 -7.74 -20.57 24.27
N LEU A 179 -6.81 -20.15 23.39
CA LEU A 179 -5.87 -19.07 23.68
C LEU A 179 -6.56 -17.71 23.88
N PHE A 180 -7.77 -17.54 23.36
CA PHE A 180 -8.59 -16.35 23.52
C PHE A 180 -9.76 -16.52 24.50
N GLY A 181 -9.95 -17.67 25.09
CA GLY A 181 -11.16 -17.93 25.86
C GLY A 181 -11.01 -19.00 26.91
N SER A 182 -10.64 -18.60 28.09
CA SER A 182 -11.14 -19.12 29.36
C SER A 182 -10.66 -18.22 30.49
N GLY A 183 -10.90 -16.94 30.32
CA GLY A 183 -10.77 -15.94 31.38
C GLY A 183 -12.17 -15.53 31.84
N LEU A 184 -12.88 -16.44 32.48
CA LEU A 184 -13.97 -16.17 33.39
C LEU A 184 -13.79 -17.01 34.64
#